data_e9bc9e5451624c6430d0e0edbfae4f88
#
_entry.id   e9bc9e5451624c6430d0e0edbfae4f88
#
_cell.length_a   1.000
_cell.length_b   1.000
_cell.length_c   1.000
_cell.angle_alpha   90.00
_cell.angle_beta   90.00
_cell.angle_gamma   90.00
#
_symmetry.space_group_name_H-M   'P 1'
#
loop_
_entity.id
_entity.type
_entity.pdbx_description
1 polymer ?
#
loop_
_entity_poly.entity_id
_entity_poly.type
_entity_poly.pdbx_seq_one_letter_code
_entity_poly.pdbx_strand_id
1 'polypeptide(L)'
;LVGSEMCIRDRALGKLPTNMIGPIAVLVIFGNLFHFIGTKIPIVKSYLGGGSVFAIFASAAIATFGILPEYVVKSTENFVSNMGFLDFYIAALITGSILGMNRNLLMKASVRFIPVALISMVVSFFAVGLVGMLIGNGFANSVLYISLPAMAGGVGAGAVPLSTIYANVLGTDASSIISRLIPATAMTNVLAIIGAALVARAGQSMPKFNGNGKLMEKGDLGDGKPRTVKPSIPQLGVGLMVSLTFFILGQIGNYFVPKVHAYAFMIIIVVICKIANLLPEYYEDAAIMFNNLIVKNLTAAVLAGIGIALLNLNVLASALTWQFVVLCLTSVIAISVVSGFVGRLFGLYPIESTITAGLCNNSMGGTGNVAVLSAANRMELIAFAQMGNRLGGAIVLIISGFLMQLLS
;
A
#
# COMPACT_ATOMS: atom_id res chain seq x y z
N LEU A 1 34.57 9.99 24.69
CA LEU A 1 33.51 10.76 23.99
C LEU A 1 32.33 9.88 23.62
N VAL A 2 32.53 8.71 23.02
CA VAL A 2 31.46 7.77 22.63
C VAL A 2 30.67 7.27 23.85
N GLY A 3 31.30 7.01 24.99
CA GLY A 3 30.65 6.56 26.21
C GLY A 3 29.79 7.63 26.90
N SER A 4 30.15 8.92 26.79
CA SER A 4 29.40 10.01 27.39
C SER A 4 28.15 10.39 26.57
N GLU A 5 28.21 10.32 25.23
CA GLU A 5 27.06 10.54 24.36
C GLU A 5 26.02 9.42 24.49
N MET A 6 26.48 8.16 24.65
CA MET A 6 25.62 7.04 24.93
C MET A 6 24.87 7.17 26.27
N CYS A 7 25.56 7.66 27.32
CA CYS A 7 24.93 7.94 28.63
C CYS A 7 23.89 9.06 28.60
N ILE A 8 24.12 10.14 27.83
CA ILE A 8 23.16 11.25 27.70
C ILE A 8 21.94 10.78 26.92
N ARG A 9 22.14 10.07 25.84
CA ARG A 9 21.09 9.47 25.04
C ARG A 9 20.23 8.51 25.86
N ASP A 10 20.84 7.60 26.61
CA ASP A 10 20.13 6.61 27.42
C ASP A 10 19.40 7.27 28.60
N ARG A 11 19.94 8.35 29.18
CA ARG A 11 19.25 9.12 30.22
C ARG A 11 18.07 9.94 29.70
N ALA A 12 18.16 10.51 28.51
CA ALA A 12 17.08 11.29 27.91
C ALA A 12 15.96 10.40 27.37
N LEU A 13 16.33 9.34 26.65
CA LEU A 13 15.37 8.39 26.07
C LEU A 13 14.92 7.34 27.08
N GLY A 14 15.74 7.01 28.11
CA GLY A 14 15.41 6.03 29.16
C GLY A 14 14.23 6.40 30.06
N LYS A 15 13.66 7.60 29.87
CA LYS A 15 12.43 8.06 30.55
C LYS A 15 11.18 7.98 29.65
N LEU A 16 11.29 7.51 28.42
CA LEU A 16 10.11 7.33 27.57
C LEU A 16 9.23 6.22 28.15
N PRO A 17 7.94 6.47 28.37
CA PRO A 17 7.02 5.45 28.84
C PRO A 17 6.95 4.27 27.86
N THR A 18 6.97 3.06 28.36
CA THR A 18 6.82 1.83 27.54
C THR A 18 5.37 1.48 27.22
N ASN A 19 4.41 2.21 27.78
CA ASN A 19 3.01 2.13 27.40
C ASN A 19 2.80 2.79 26.00
N MET A 20 1.57 2.82 25.51
CA MET A 20 1.27 3.35 24.17
C MET A 20 1.67 4.82 23.96
N ILE A 21 1.84 5.62 25.02
CA ILE A 21 2.17 7.06 24.91
C ILE A 21 3.57 7.27 24.34
N GLY A 22 4.56 6.50 24.81
CA GLY A 22 5.94 6.60 24.35
C GLY A 22 6.08 6.24 22.87
N PRO A 23 5.61 5.06 22.41
CA PRO A 23 5.60 4.71 21.00
C PRO A 23 4.88 5.72 20.10
N ILE A 24 3.69 6.21 20.49
CA ILE A 24 2.97 7.23 19.72
C ILE A 24 3.83 8.52 19.58
N ALA A 25 4.44 8.99 20.67
CA ALA A 25 5.29 10.18 20.63
C ALA A 25 6.49 9.98 19.69
N VAL A 26 7.19 8.85 19.80
CA VAL A 26 8.31 8.48 18.91
C VAL A 26 7.87 8.47 17.45
N LEU A 27 6.77 7.78 17.16
CA LEU A 27 6.27 7.63 15.79
C LEU A 27 5.81 8.94 15.17
N VAL A 28 5.09 9.76 15.93
CA VAL A 28 4.61 11.06 15.45
C VAL A 28 5.78 12.02 15.22
N ILE A 29 6.74 12.09 16.14
CA ILE A 29 7.88 13.00 16.02
C ILE A 29 8.78 12.59 14.86
N PHE A 30 9.29 11.37 14.88
CA PHE A 30 10.21 10.90 13.83
C PHE A 30 9.51 10.74 12.48
N GLY A 31 8.27 10.26 12.47
CA GLY A 31 7.49 10.11 11.24
C GLY A 31 7.30 11.45 10.52
N ASN A 32 6.83 12.48 11.23
CA ASN A 32 6.64 13.79 10.61
C ASN A 32 7.97 14.46 10.25
N LEU A 33 9.00 14.34 11.10
CA LEU A 33 10.33 14.88 10.83
C LEU A 33 10.92 14.27 9.55
N PHE A 34 10.96 12.96 9.45
CA PHE A 34 11.53 12.28 8.29
C PHE A 34 10.67 12.45 7.03
N HIS A 35 9.35 12.43 7.17
CA HIS A 35 8.47 12.76 6.07
C HIS A 35 8.74 14.17 5.54
N PHE A 36 8.85 15.16 6.41
CA PHE A 36 9.20 16.54 6.04
C PHE A 36 10.56 16.62 5.34
N ILE A 37 11.61 16.02 5.91
CA ILE A 37 12.95 15.99 5.32
C ILE A 37 12.89 15.37 3.91
N GLY A 38 12.23 14.21 3.75
CA GLY A 38 12.10 13.52 2.47
C GLY A 38 11.36 14.34 1.40
N THR A 39 10.43 15.22 1.80
CA THR A 39 9.76 16.13 0.85
C THR A 39 10.65 17.30 0.42
N LYS A 40 11.71 17.61 1.16
CA LYS A 40 12.65 18.69 0.84
C LYS A 40 13.82 18.25 -0.02
N ILE A 41 14.19 16.97 0.00
CA ILE A 41 15.28 16.42 -0.81
C ILE A 41 14.78 16.20 -2.25
N PRO A 42 15.32 16.93 -3.25
CA PRO A 42 14.76 16.90 -4.62
C PRO A 42 14.73 15.51 -5.26
N ILE A 43 15.79 14.72 -5.08
CA ILE A 43 15.91 13.36 -5.62
C ILE A 43 14.86 12.44 -4.98
N VAL A 44 14.74 12.50 -3.65
CA VAL A 44 13.76 11.68 -2.91
C VAL A 44 12.33 12.06 -3.29
N LYS A 45 12.05 13.37 -3.35
CA LYS A 45 10.73 13.89 -3.72
C LYS A 45 10.29 13.44 -5.11
N SER A 46 11.19 13.48 -6.10
CA SER A 46 10.84 13.30 -7.51
C SER A 46 10.94 11.86 -8.00
N TYR A 47 11.83 11.04 -7.39
CA TYR A 47 12.16 9.72 -7.92
C TYR A 47 11.98 8.57 -6.92
N LEU A 48 12.04 8.85 -5.61
CA LEU A 48 12.05 7.81 -4.60
C LEU A 48 10.74 7.70 -3.78
N GLY A 49 9.63 8.28 -4.24
CA GLY A 49 8.36 8.21 -3.51
C GLY A 49 8.22 9.23 -2.38
N GLY A 50 9.07 10.25 -2.37
CA GLY A 50 8.95 11.42 -1.48
C GLY A 50 9.13 11.12 -0.01
N GLY A 51 8.45 11.92 0.82
CA GLY A 51 8.53 11.82 2.27
C GLY A 51 8.11 10.48 2.84
N SER A 52 7.19 9.77 2.17
CA SER A 52 6.70 8.47 2.64
C SER A 52 7.79 7.40 2.68
N VAL A 53 8.50 7.25 1.58
CA VAL A 53 9.60 6.27 1.50
C VAL A 53 10.76 6.69 2.40
N PHE A 54 11.09 7.98 2.43
CA PHE A 54 12.14 8.48 3.31
C PHE A 54 11.82 8.22 4.79
N ALA A 55 10.57 8.43 5.22
CA ALA A 55 10.17 8.17 6.60
C ALA A 55 10.35 6.69 6.98
N ILE A 56 10.03 5.75 6.10
CA ILE A 56 10.25 4.32 6.35
C ILE A 56 11.74 4.02 6.52
N PHE A 57 12.56 4.40 5.52
CA PHE A 57 13.98 4.03 5.52
C PHE A 57 14.80 4.76 6.57
N ALA A 58 14.53 6.05 6.81
CA ALA A 58 15.22 6.80 7.87
C ALA A 58 14.86 6.26 9.26
N SER A 59 13.60 5.90 9.49
CA SER A 59 13.16 5.28 10.74
C SER A 59 13.77 3.89 10.94
N ALA A 60 13.85 3.08 9.88
CA ALA A 60 14.55 1.81 9.91
C ALA A 60 16.05 1.98 10.20
N ALA A 61 16.68 3.01 9.64
CA ALA A 61 18.09 3.30 9.86
C ALA A 61 18.39 3.63 11.33
N ILE A 62 17.60 4.52 11.96
CA ILE A 62 17.81 4.87 13.37
C ILE A 62 17.57 3.68 14.31
N ALA A 63 16.69 2.74 13.94
CA ALA A 63 16.47 1.50 14.67
C ALA A 63 17.63 0.51 14.43
N THR A 64 17.98 0.24 13.17
CA THR A 64 19.02 -0.74 12.79
C THR A 64 20.41 -0.36 13.26
N PHE A 65 20.77 0.93 13.18
CA PHE A 65 22.10 1.42 13.63
C PHE A 65 22.17 1.73 15.13
N GLY A 66 21.14 1.37 15.90
CA GLY A 66 21.15 1.50 17.36
C GLY A 66 21.12 2.96 17.85
N ILE A 67 20.65 3.91 17.02
CA ILE A 67 20.45 5.30 17.44
C ILE A 67 19.29 5.38 18.46
N LEU A 68 18.23 4.57 18.24
CA LEU A 68 17.18 4.35 19.24
C LEU A 68 17.59 3.24 20.20
N PRO A 69 17.38 3.43 21.53
CA PRO A 69 17.57 2.38 22.51
C PRO A 69 16.68 1.15 22.20
N GLU A 70 17.21 -0.02 22.51
CA GLU A 70 16.52 -1.30 22.22
C GLU A 70 15.11 -1.39 22.83
N TYR A 71 14.93 -0.88 24.06
CA TYR A 71 13.61 -0.90 24.71
C TYR A 71 12.59 0.00 23.99
N VAL A 72 13.02 1.09 23.34
CA VAL A 72 12.16 1.97 22.53
C VAL A 72 11.75 1.22 21.25
N VAL A 73 12.70 0.55 20.60
CA VAL A 73 12.41 -0.26 19.42
C VAL A 73 11.40 -1.36 19.77
N LYS A 74 11.65 -2.17 20.81
CA LYS A 74 10.74 -3.24 21.24
C LYS A 74 9.36 -2.74 21.65
N SER A 75 9.29 -1.62 22.38
CA SER A 75 8.01 -1.01 22.77
C SER A 75 7.23 -0.51 21.55
N THR A 76 7.94 0.05 20.55
CA THR A 76 7.35 0.49 19.29
C THR A 76 6.88 -0.69 18.44
N GLU A 77 7.66 -1.76 18.36
CA GLU A 77 7.25 -3.02 17.69
C GLU A 77 5.96 -3.58 18.29
N ASN A 78 5.90 -3.67 19.61
CA ASN A 78 4.71 -4.15 20.31
C ASN A 78 3.48 -3.27 20.05
N PHE A 79 3.65 -1.94 20.11
CA PHE A 79 2.57 -1.00 19.83
C PHE A 79 2.06 -1.09 18.38
N VAL A 80 2.97 -1.15 17.42
CA VAL A 80 2.67 -1.17 15.99
C VAL A 80 1.99 -2.49 15.59
N SER A 81 2.53 -3.63 16.05
CA SER A 81 2.13 -4.96 15.60
C SER A 81 1.08 -5.62 16.52
N ASN A 82 1.34 -5.65 17.84
CA ASN A 82 0.52 -6.44 18.75
C ASN A 82 -0.65 -5.66 19.37
N MET A 83 -0.48 -4.33 19.57
CA MET A 83 -1.54 -3.48 20.12
C MET A 83 -2.51 -2.95 19.05
N GLY A 84 -2.35 -3.35 17.77
CA GLY A 84 -3.29 -3.07 16.70
C GLY A 84 -3.26 -1.65 16.13
N PHE A 85 -2.16 -0.90 16.30
CA PHE A 85 -2.05 0.45 15.71
C PHE A 85 -2.15 0.43 14.17
N LEU A 86 -1.53 -0.58 13.53
CA LEU A 86 -1.66 -0.75 12.08
C LEU A 86 -3.08 -1.14 11.68
N ASP A 87 -3.73 -2.01 12.45
CA ASP A 87 -5.11 -2.45 12.16
C ASP A 87 -6.08 -1.27 12.24
N PHE A 88 -5.92 -0.43 13.24
CA PHE A 88 -6.69 0.81 13.40
C PHE A 88 -6.54 1.74 12.19
N TYR A 89 -5.29 1.96 11.73
CA TYR A 89 -5.02 2.78 10.56
C TYR A 89 -5.62 2.17 9.28
N ILE A 90 -5.45 0.87 9.09
CA ILE A 90 -5.96 0.13 7.92
C ILE A 90 -7.48 0.13 7.91
N ALA A 91 -8.13 -0.04 9.05
CA ALA A 91 -9.59 -0.01 9.16
C ALA A 91 -10.16 1.35 8.69
N ALA A 92 -9.57 2.45 9.15
CA ALA A 92 -9.97 3.79 8.70
C ALA A 92 -9.73 3.98 7.19
N LEU A 93 -8.55 3.57 6.72
CA LEU A 93 -8.13 3.74 5.32
C LEU A 93 -9.04 2.99 4.35
N ILE A 94 -9.30 1.71 4.59
CA ILE A 94 -10.12 0.85 3.73
C ILE A 94 -11.56 1.38 3.72
N THR A 95 -12.15 1.56 4.89
CA THR A 95 -13.56 1.97 5.00
C THR A 95 -13.81 3.30 4.32
N GLY A 96 -13.07 4.33 4.69
CA GLY A 96 -13.31 5.68 4.16
C GLY A 96 -12.95 5.83 2.68
N SER A 97 -11.91 5.12 2.18
CA SER A 97 -11.57 5.19 0.76
C SER A 97 -12.63 4.53 -0.13
N ILE A 98 -13.19 3.39 0.27
CA ILE A 98 -14.21 2.69 -0.52
C ILE A 98 -15.56 3.42 -0.43
N LEU A 99 -16.00 3.81 0.77
CA LEU A 99 -17.25 4.55 0.95
C LEU A 99 -17.20 5.94 0.29
N GLY A 100 -16.02 6.54 0.17
CA GLY A 100 -15.78 7.81 -0.51
C GLY A 100 -15.85 7.75 -2.03
N MET A 101 -15.87 6.58 -2.64
CA MET A 101 -16.00 6.45 -4.09
C MET A 101 -17.45 6.73 -4.55
N ASN A 102 -17.57 7.29 -5.76
CA ASN A 102 -18.87 7.40 -6.40
C ASN A 102 -19.39 5.99 -6.74
N ARG A 103 -20.63 5.67 -6.29
CA ARG A 103 -21.27 4.36 -6.52
C ARG A 103 -21.37 4.01 -8.01
N ASN A 104 -21.81 4.96 -8.84
CA ASN A 104 -21.95 4.74 -10.28
C ASN A 104 -20.58 4.53 -10.93
N LEU A 105 -19.56 5.25 -10.47
CA LEU A 105 -18.18 5.06 -10.89
C LEU A 105 -17.68 3.67 -10.48
N LEU A 106 -17.91 3.28 -9.23
CA LEU A 106 -17.53 1.97 -8.71
C LEU A 106 -18.18 0.84 -9.53
N MET A 107 -19.47 0.94 -9.84
CA MET A 107 -20.19 -0.06 -10.64
C MET A 107 -19.74 -0.10 -12.10
N LYS A 108 -19.69 1.05 -12.80
CA LYS A 108 -19.31 1.11 -14.22
C LYS A 108 -17.85 0.78 -14.46
N ALA A 109 -16.98 1.26 -13.58
CA ALA A 109 -15.56 0.97 -13.64
C ALA A 109 -15.26 -0.49 -13.28
N SER A 110 -16.02 -1.09 -12.36
CA SER A 110 -15.85 -2.47 -11.97
C SER A 110 -15.92 -3.43 -13.15
N VAL A 111 -16.82 -3.18 -14.09
CA VAL A 111 -17.02 -4.07 -15.27
C VAL A 111 -15.88 -3.98 -16.28
N ARG A 112 -15.21 -2.83 -16.42
CA ARG A 112 -14.16 -2.63 -17.44
C ARG A 112 -12.76 -2.55 -16.85
N PHE A 113 -12.60 -1.77 -15.80
CA PHE A 113 -11.30 -1.50 -15.19
C PHE A 113 -10.78 -2.67 -14.35
N ILE A 114 -11.65 -3.30 -13.53
CA ILE A 114 -11.23 -4.41 -12.66
C ILE A 114 -10.70 -5.59 -13.45
N PRO A 115 -11.38 -6.09 -14.52
CA PRO A 115 -10.81 -7.16 -15.33
C PRO A 115 -9.44 -6.80 -15.90
N VAL A 116 -9.24 -5.57 -16.38
CA VAL A 116 -7.94 -5.12 -16.90
C VAL A 116 -6.87 -5.19 -15.82
N ALA A 117 -7.16 -4.67 -14.63
CA ALA A 117 -6.22 -4.70 -13.50
C ALA A 117 -5.87 -6.15 -13.12
N LEU A 118 -6.88 -7.03 -12.97
CA LEU A 118 -6.68 -8.42 -12.58
C LEU A 118 -5.91 -9.23 -13.64
N ILE A 119 -6.27 -9.11 -14.92
CA ILE A 119 -5.54 -9.78 -16.00
C ILE A 119 -4.09 -9.34 -16.01
N SER A 120 -3.84 -8.03 -15.83
CA SER A 120 -2.48 -7.48 -15.81
C SER A 120 -1.67 -7.99 -14.62
N MET A 121 -2.30 -8.12 -13.46
CA MET A 121 -1.67 -8.69 -12.27
C MET A 121 -1.33 -10.16 -12.47
N VAL A 122 -2.26 -10.97 -13.02
CA VAL A 122 -2.03 -12.39 -13.30
C VAL A 122 -0.90 -12.60 -14.31
N VAL A 123 -0.89 -11.84 -15.40
CA VAL A 123 0.18 -11.95 -16.40
C VAL A 123 1.53 -11.49 -15.83
N SER A 124 1.54 -10.41 -15.04
CA SER A 124 2.76 -9.96 -14.34
C SER A 124 3.29 -11.01 -13.37
N PHE A 125 2.40 -11.66 -12.63
CA PHE A 125 2.69 -12.77 -11.74
C PHE A 125 3.43 -13.91 -12.49
N PHE A 126 2.90 -14.38 -13.60
CA PHE A 126 3.53 -15.44 -14.41
C PHE A 126 4.83 -14.96 -15.05
N ALA A 127 4.89 -13.72 -15.55
CA ALA A 127 6.11 -13.17 -16.14
C ALA A 127 7.26 -13.13 -15.13
N VAL A 128 7.00 -12.68 -13.90
CA VAL A 128 8.01 -12.66 -12.83
C VAL A 128 8.45 -14.07 -12.45
N GLY A 129 7.49 -15.01 -12.35
CA GLY A 129 7.79 -16.41 -12.06
C GLY A 129 8.66 -17.06 -13.13
N LEU A 130 8.32 -16.88 -14.41
CA LEU A 130 9.08 -17.44 -15.54
C LEU A 130 10.48 -16.83 -15.65
N VAL A 131 10.62 -15.51 -15.54
CA VAL A 131 11.94 -14.86 -15.52
C VAL A 131 12.74 -15.33 -14.31
N GLY A 132 12.09 -15.52 -13.15
CA GLY A 132 12.74 -16.06 -11.96
C GLY A 132 13.30 -17.45 -12.15
N MET A 133 12.60 -18.32 -12.89
CA MET A 133 13.14 -19.64 -13.28
C MET A 133 14.39 -19.50 -14.16
N LEU A 134 14.35 -18.60 -15.15
CA LEU A 134 15.44 -18.41 -16.10
C LEU A 134 16.72 -17.88 -15.45
N ILE A 135 16.59 -17.03 -14.42
CA ILE A 135 17.76 -16.43 -13.75
C ILE A 135 18.17 -17.16 -12.47
N GLY A 136 17.60 -18.36 -12.22
CA GLY A 136 18.00 -19.21 -11.09
C GLY A 136 17.40 -18.83 -9.73
N ASN A 137 16.45 -17.89 -9.67
CA ASN A 137 15.75 -17.52 -8.41
C ASN A 137 14.59 -18.48 -8.07
N GLY A 138 14.15 -19.29 -9.02
CA GLY A 138 13.00 -20.18 -8.92
C GLY A 138 11.65 -19.47 -9.08
N PHE A 139 10.64 -20.21 -9.55
CA PHE A 139 9.29 -19.68 -9.80
C PHE A 139 8.63 -19.24 -8.49
N ALA A 140 8.57 -20.17 -7.52
CA ALA A 140 7.90 -19.93 -6.24
C ALA A 140 8.46 -18.73 -5.48
N ASN A 141 9.79 -18.69 -5.33
CA ASN A 141 10.46 -17.58 -4.62
C ASN A 141 10.20 -16.22 -5.29
N SER A 142 10.27 -16.16 -6.63
CA SER A 142 10.05 -14.93 -7.38
C SER A 142 8.61 -14.44 -7.28
N VAL A 143 7.66 -15.35 -7.30
CA VAL A 143 6.24 -15.02 -7.18
C VAL A 143 5.88 -14.62 -5.76
N LEU A 144 6.20 -15.47 -4.78
CA LEU A 144 5.78 -15.27 -3.39
C LEU A 144 6.43 -14.06 -2.73
N TYR A 145 7.71 -13.81 -2.99
CA TYR A 145 8.47 -12.77 -2.30
C TYR A 145 8.71 -11.49 -3.11
N ILE A 146 8.39 -11.47 -4.41
CA ILE A 146 8.57 -10.28 -5.25
C ILE A 146 7.25 -9.86 -5.91
N SER A 147 6.62 -10.74 -6.69
CA SER A 147 5.43 -10.37 -7.47
C SER A 147 4.21 -10.10 -6.59
N LEU A 148 3.87 -11.00 -5.66
CA LEU A 148 2.70 -10.82 -4.78
C LEU A 148 2.82 -9.61 -3.87
N PRO A 149 3.94 -9.36 -3.13
CA PRO A 149 4.06 -8.17 -2.30
C PRO A 149 4.05 -6.86 -3.11
N ALA A 150 4.59 -6.86 -4.34
CA ALA A 150 4.54 -5.71 -5.22
C ALA A 150 3.09 -5.29 -5.57
N MET A 151 2.16 -6.24 -5.66
CA MET A 151 0.78 -6.05 -6.07
C MET A 151 -0.25 -6.17 -4.94
N ALA A 152 0.20 -6.40 -3.69
CA ALA A 152 -0.69 -6.61 -2.55
C ALA A 152 -1.36 -5.34 -2.01
N GLY A 153 -1.14 -4.17 -2.60
CA GLY A 153 -1.77 -2.93 -2.15
C GLY A 153 -0.95 -2.10 -1.15
N GLY A 154 0.38 -2.25 -1.17
CA GLY A 154 1.33 -1.49 -0.37
C GLY A 154 1.76 -2.19 0.91
N VAL A 155 2.50 -1.47 1.77
CA VAL A 155 3.09 -2.09 2.96
C VAL A 155 2.01 -2.42 4.00
N GLY A 156 1.24 -1.43 4.46
CA GLY A 156 0.29 -1.61 5.54
C GLY A 156 -0.89 -2.50 5.19
N ALA A 157 -1.53 -2.29 4.02
CA ALA A 157 -2.69 -3.06 3.59
C ALA A 157 -2.34 -4.35 2.81
N GLY A 158 -1.08 -4.51 2.43
CA GLY A 158 -0.60 -5.64 1.61
C GLY A 158 0.50 -6.45 2.28
N ALA A 159 1.73 -5.94 2.37
CA ALA A 159 2.87 -6.71 2.85
C ALA A 159 2.71 -7.18 4.31
N VAL A 160 2.09 -6.37 5.18
CA VAL A 160 1.83 -6.76 6.57
C VAL A 160 0.86 -7.94 6.67
N PRO A 161 -0.37 -7.88 6.11
CA PRO A 161 -1.25 -9.06 6.13
C PRO A 161 -0.63 -10.24 5.40
N LEU A 162 0.07 -10.01 4.28
CA LEU A 162 0.73 -11.07 3.52
C LEU A 162 1.79 -11.79 4.37
N SER A 163 2.58 -11.04 5.16
CA SER A 163 3.57 -11.64 6.07
C SER A 163 2.91 -12.50 7.14
N THR A 164 1.76 -12.08 7.68
CA THR A 164 1.00 -12.87 8.66
C THR A 164 0.44 -14.14 8.03
N ILE A 165 -0.11 -14.06 6.80
CA ILE A 165 -0.60 -15.22 6.07
C ILE A 165 0.53 -16.23 5.83
N TYR A 166 1.70 -15.76 5.37
CA TYR A 166 2.86 -16.63 5.12
C TYR A 166 3.43 -17.22 6.41
N ALA A 167 3.53 -16.42 7.46
CA ALA A 167 3.98 -16.89 8.77
C ALA A 167 3.11 -18.02 9.32
N ASN A 168 1.79 -17.89 9.19
CA ASN A 168 0.84 -18.92 9.60
C ASN A 168 1.00 -20.23 8.81
N VAL A 169 1.30 -20.16 7.51
CA VAL A 169 1.52 -21.35 6.67
C VAL A 169 2.88 -22.00 6.97
N LEU A 170 3.93 -21.18 7.16
CA LEU A 170 5.30 -21.66 7.36
C LEU A 170 5.63 -22.00 8.83
N GLY A 171 4.76 -21.65 9.79
CA GLY A 171 5.05 -21.81 11.21
C GLY A 171 6.21 -20.93 11.70
N THR A 172 6.38 -19.71 11.14
CA THR A 172 7.47 -18.79 11.45
C THR A 172 6.93 -17.43 11.93
N ASP A 173 7.83 -16.54 12.36
CA ASP A 173 7.43 -15.19 12.77
C ASP A 173 7.17 -14.27 11.57
N ALA A 174 6.07 -13.50 11.63
CA ALA A 174 5.72 -12.52 10.61
C ALA A 174 6.79 -11.44 10.42
N SER A 175 7.56 -11.10 11.45
CA SER A 175 8.68 -10.14 11.40
C SER A 175 9.80 -10.59 10.48
N SER A 176 10.10 -11.88 10.43
CA SER A 176 11.10 -12.45 9.52
C SER A 176 10.64 -12.42 8.06
N ILE A 177 9.35 -12.67 7.84
CA ILE A 177 8.75 -12.68 6.50
C ILE A 177 8.63 -11.26 5.95
N ILE A 178 8.13 -10.30 6.74
CA ILE A 178 7.90 -8.95 6.26
C ILE A 178 9.18 -8.24 5.82
N SER A 179 10.31 -8.52 6.48
CA SER A 179 11.62 -8.01 6.08
C SER A 179 12.02 -8.42 4.67
N ARG A 180 11.50 -9.56 4.17
CA ARG A 180 11.70 -10.04 2.80
C ARG A 180 10.69 -9.44 1.81
N LEU A 181 9.49 -9.06 2.25
CA LEU A 181 8.41 -8.54 1.40
C LEU A 181 8.53 -7.03 1.14
N ILE A 182 8.93 -6.25 2.15
CA ILE A 182 9.04 -4.79 2.04
C ILE A 182 9.99 -4.33 0.93
N PRO A 183 11.18 -4.92 0.73
CA PRO A 183 12.07 -4.53 -0.35
C PRO A 183 11.41 -4.55 -1.72
N ALA A 184 10.66 -5.61 -2.02
CA ALA A 184 9.95 -5.73 -3.30
C ALA A 184 8.89 -4.64 -3.46
N THR A 185 8.09 -4.39 -2.43
CA THR A 185 7.08 -3.33 -2.43
C THR A 185 7.71 -1.94 -2.61
N ALA A 186 8.84 -1.68 -1.93
CA ALA A 186 9.53 -0.39 -2.03
C ALA A 186 10.17 -0.19 -3.42
N MET A 187 10.88 -1.19 -3.93
CA MET A 187 11.56 -1.11 -5.22
C MET A 187 10.55 -0.97 -6.36
N THR A 188 9.48 -1.77 -6.38
CA THR A 188 8.46 -1.68 -7.42
C THR A 188 7.71 -0.35 -7.37
N ASN A 189 7.50 0.23 -6.19
CA ASN A 189 6.91 1.57 -6.07
C ASN A 189 7.80 2.65 -6.71
N VAL A 190 9.12 2.61 -6.46
CA VAL A 190 10.08 3.53 -7.09
C VAL A 190 10.04 3.37 -8.61
N LEU A 191 10.10 2.15 -9.09
CA LEU A 191 10.05 1.83 -10.52
C LEU A 191 8.70 2.23 -11.14
N ALA A 192 7.60 2.07 -10.42
CA ALA A 192 6.27 2.49 -10.88
C ALA A 192 6.15 4.02 -11.00
N ILE A 193 6.72 4.79 -10.09
CA ILE A 193 6.74 6.26 -10.15
C ILE A 193 7.53 6.73 -11.37
N ILE A 194 8.72 6.18 -11.57
CA ILE A 194 9.57 6.50 -12.74
C ILE A 194 8.86 6.06 -14.02
N GLY A 195 8.31 4.84 -14.05
CA GLY A 195 7.56 4.30 -15.17
C GLY A 195 6.36 5.18 -15.55
N ALA A 196 5.62 5.69 -14.56
CA ALA A 196 4.46 6.55 -14.80
C ALA A 196 4.85 7.88 -15.46
N ALA A 197 5.94 8.51 -15.02
CA ALA A 197 6.47 9.72 -15.65
C ALA A 197 6.90 9.45 -17.11
N LEU A 198 7.57 8.32 -17.36
CA LEU A 198 8.01 7.93 -18.71
C LEU A 198 6.82 7.61 -19.62
N VAL A 199 5.84 6.86 -19.14
CA VAL A 199 4.61 6.50 -19.89
C VAL A 199 3.79 7.74 -20.20
N ALA A 200 3.60 8.65 -19.24
CA ALA A 200 2.90 9.91 -19.47
C ALA A 200 3.61 10.79 -20.52
N ARG A 201 4.94 10.84 -20.46
CA ARG A 201 5.77 11.57 -21.45
C ARG A 201 5.66 10.93 -22.83
N ALA A 202 5.77 9.61 -22.95
CA ALA A 202 5.57 8.89 -24.20
C ALA A 202 4.17 9.11 -24.76
N GLY A 203 3.15 9.18 -23.91
CA GLY A 203 1.77 9.47 -24.26
C GLY A 203 1.56 10.82 -24.94
N GLN A 204 2.40 11.82 -24.67
CA GLN A 204 2.33 13.12 -25.34
C GLN A 204 2.60 13.01 -26.85
N SER A 205 3.44 12.06 -27.25
CA SER A 205 3.74 11.78 -28.67
C SER A 205 2.71 10.83 -29.31
N MET A 206 1.76 10.29 -28.52
CA MET A 206 0.77 9.32 -28.98
C MET A 206 -0.68 9.75 -28.63
N PRO A 207 -1.23 10.81 -29.25
CA PRO A 207 -2.55 11.35 -28.88
C PRO A 207 -3.70 10.35 -28.96
N LYS A 208 -3.63 9.37 -29.87
CA LYS A 208 -4.66 8.32 -30.01
C LYS A 208 -4.73 7.36 -28.83
N PHE A 209 -3.67 7.25 -28.04
CA PHE A 209 -3.56 6.34 -26.91
C PHE A 209 -3.64 7.06 -25.56
N ASN A 210 -3.69 8.39 -25.58
CA ASN A 210 -3.62 9.25 -24.41
C ASN A 210 -4.95 9.99 -24.18
N GLY A 211 -5.60 9.68 -23.09
CA GLY A 211 -6.86 10.29 -22.67
C GLY A 211 -6.69 11.61 -21.92
N ASN A 212 -5.43 12.03 -21.64
CA ASN A 212 -5.11 13.23 -20.86
C ASN A 212 -5.91 13.33 -19.54
N GLY A 213 -5.89 12.24 -18.77
CA GLY A 213 -6.60 12.14 -17.51
C GLY A 213 -8.02 11.54 -17.60
N LYS A 214 -8.50 11.21 -18.81
CA LYS A 214 -9.75 10.47 -19.02
C LYS A 214 -9.45 8.99 -19.20
N LEU A 215 -9.99 8.13 -18.36
CA LEU A 215 -9.72 6.69 -18.41
C LEU A 215 -10.37 6.01 -19.62
N MET A 216 -11.54 6.45 -20.07
CA MET A 216 -12.34 5.79 -21.11
C MET A 216 -12.45 6.62 -22.38
N GLU A 217 -12.40 5.94 -23.52
CA GLU A 217 -12.57 6.56 -24.86
C GLU A 217 -14.00 7.03 -25.11
N LYS A 218 -15.00 6.33 -24.56
CA LYS A 218 -16.41 6.65 -24.72
C LYS A 218 -17.14 6.55 -23.35
N GLY A 219 -17.81 7.61 -22.98
CA GLY A 219 -18.68 7.67 -21.81
C GLY A 219 -18.17 8.64 -20.73
N ASP A 220 -19.05 9.55 -20.37
CA ASP A 220 -18.86 10.44 -19.23
C ASP A 220 -19.08 9.62 -17.96
N LEU A 221 -18.02 9.31 -17.22
CA LEU A 221 -18.12 8.62 -15.94
C LEU A 221 -18.55 9.55 -14.80
N GLY A 222 -19.00 10.75 -15.14
CA GLY A 222 -19.24 11.84 -14.20
C GLY A 222 -17.91 12.41 -13.69
N ASP A 223 -17.93 13.57 -13.14
CA ASP A 223 -16.77 14.18 -12.47
C ASP A 223 -16.31 13.24 -11.35
N GLY A 224 -15.32 12.40 -11.63
CA GLY A 224 -14.75 11.44 -10.69
C GLY A 224 -14.05 12.09 -9.48
N LYS A 225 -14.47 13.30 -9.13
CA LYS A 225 -13.97 14.02 -7.96
C LYS A 225 -14.33 13.27 -6.69
N PRO A 226 -13.38 13.03 -5.81
CA PRO A 226 -13.66 12.50 -4.49
C PRO A 226 -14.74 13.35 -3.81
N ARG A 227 -15.70 12.71 -3.16
CA ARG A 227 -16.75 13.40 -2.42
C ARG A 227 -16.10 14.26 -1.32
N THR A 228 -16.33 15.56 -1.40
CA THR A 228 -15.80 16.52 -0.41
C THR A 228 -16.81 16.65 0.72
N VAL A 229 -16.42 16.23 1.91
CA VAL A 229 -17.27 16.29 3.10
C VAL A 229 -16.83 17.45 3.98
N LYS A 230 -17.79 18.25 4.47
CA LYS A 230 -17.48 19.34 5.40
C LYS A 230 -17.10 18.76 6.77
N PRO A 231 -15.98 19.19 7.37
CA PRO A 231 -15.54 18.68 8.66
C PRO A 231 -16.58 18.90 9.77
N SER A 232 -16.89 17.84 10.53
CA SER A 232 -17.78 17.88 11.68
C SER A 232 -17.21 17.00 12.80
N ILE A 233 -16.92 17.59 13.94
CA ILE A 233 -16.32 16.89 15.09
C ILE A 233 -17.19 15.71 15.56
N PRO A 234 -18.52 15.86 15.75
CA PRO A 234 -19.37 14.73 16.15
C PRO A 234 -19.35 13.59 15.14
N GLN A 235 -19.31 13.87 13.85
CA GLN A 235 -19.27 12.85 12.83
C GLN A 235 -17.92 12.08 12.79
N LEU A 236 -16.82 12.65 13.27
CA LEU A 236 -15.56 11.92 13.37
C LEU A 236 -15.67 10.69 14.30
N GLY A 237 -16.37 10.84 15.43
CA GLY A 237 -16.66 9.72 16.33
C GLY A 237 -17.51 8.64 15.68
N VAL A 238 -18.51 9.04 14.89
CA VAL A 238 -19.32 8.10 14.11
C VAL A 238 -18.46 7.39 13.05
N GLY A 239 -17.58 8.11 12.36
CA GLY A 239 -16.65 7.52 11.37
C GLY A 239 -15.68 6.52 11.96
N LEU A 240 -15.19 6.77 13.18
CA LEU A 240 -14.42 5.81 13.96
C LEU A 240 -15.23 4.53 14.20
N MET A 241 -16.46 4.65 14.72
CA MET A 241 -17.34 3.50 14.97
C MET A 241 -17.62 2.69 13.71
N VAL A 242 -17.93 3.35 12.59
CA VAL A 242 -18.17 2.70 11.30
C VAL A 242 -16.93 1.92 10.85
N SER A 243 -15.75 2.52 10.95
CA SER A 243 -14.49 1.87 10.54
C SER A 243 -14.18 0.64 11.39
N LEU A 244 -14.35 0.74 12.72
CA LEU A 244 -14.14 -0.38 13.64
C LEU A 244 -15.19 -1.48 13.44
N THR A 245 -16.45 -1.12 13.16
CA THR A 245 -17.50 -2.09 12.87
C THR A 245 -17.14 -2.95 11.66
N PHE A 246 -16.71 -2.34 10.56
CA PHE A 246 -16.28 -3.08 9.38
C PHE A 246 -15.03 -3.94 9.63
N PHE A 247 -14.10 -3.46 10.45
CA PHE A 247 -12.95 -4.25 10.87
C PHE A 247 -13.38 -5.49 11.66
N ILE A 248 -14.28 -5.33 12.66
CA ILE A 248 -14.81 -6.44 13.45
C ILE A 248 -15.58 -7.44 12.58
N LEU A 249 -16.41 -6.94 11.64
CA LEU A 249 -17.09 -7.81 10.67
C LEU A 249 -16.10 -8.60 9.80
N GLY A 250 -14.98 -7.99 9.42
CA GLY A 250 -13.88 -8.67 8.75
C GLY A 250 -13.26 -9.78 9.60
N GLN A 251 -13.03 -9.52 10.89
CA GLN A 251 -12.53 -10.51 11.85
C GLN A 251 -13.52 -11.67 12.05
N ILE A 252 -14.81 -11.37 12.15
CA ILE A 252 -15.87 -12.39 12.22
C ILE A 252 -15.86 -13.26 10.96
N GLY A 253 -15.75 -12.65 9.77
CA GLY A 253 -15.63 -13.38 8.50
C GLY A 253 -14.42 -14.33 8.49
N ASN A 254 -13.27 -13.87 8.97
CA ASN A 254 -12.07 -14.68 9.10
C ASN A 254 -12.25 -15.85 10.09
N TYR A 255 -12.97 -15.62 11.20
CA TYR A 255 -13.27 -16.69 12.16
C TYR A 255 -14.04 -17.85 11.51
N PHE A 256 -15.04 -17.56 10.66
CA PHE A 256 -15.78 -18.60 9.93
C PHE A 256 -14.99 -19.23 8.78
N VAL A 257 -14.12 -18.46 8.12
CA VAL A 257 -13.29 -18.93 7.01
C VAL A 257 -11.83 -18.54 7.25
N PRO A 258 -11.08 -19.27 8.10
CA PRO A 258 -9.71 -18.91 8.49
C PRO A 258 -8.69 -18.80 7.34
N LYS A 259 -8.99 -19.42 6.20
CA LYS A 259 -8.15 -19.34 5.00
C LYS A 259 -8.18 -17.96 4.30
N VAL A 260 -9.16 -17.11 4.63
CA VAL A 260 -9.33 -15.77 4.04
C VAL A 260 -9.06 -14.72 5.10
N HIS A 261 -8.08 -13.85 4.85
CA HIS A 261 -7.66 -12.84 5.81
C HIS A 261 -8.79 -11.84 6.13
N ALA A 262 -8.86 -11.37 7.39
CA ALA A 262 -9.89 -10.45 7.89
C ALA A 262 -10.04 -9.18 7.04
N TYR A 263 -8.93 -8.62 6.54
CA TYR A 263 -9.00 -7.44 5.66
C TYR A 263 -9.69 -7.70 4.32
N ALA A 264 -9.57 -8.91 3.77
CA ALA A 264 -10.28 -9.27 2.54
C ALA A 264 -11.80 -9.30 2.78
N PHE A 265 -12.26 -9.91 3.89
CA PHE A 265 -13.67 -9.84 4.28
C PHE A 265 -14.14 -8.42 4.51
N MET A 266 -13.36 -7.62 5.24
CA MET A 266 -13.66 -6.21 5.47
C MET A 266 -13.87 -5.47 4.14
N ILE A 267 -12.96 -5.60 3.18
CA ILE A 267 -13.06 -4.95 1.86
C ILE A 267 -14.33 -5.41 1.14
N ILE A 268 -14.58 -6.73 1.08
CA ILE A 268 -15.77 -7.30 0.41
C ILE A 268 -17.06 -6.74 1.03
N ILE A 269 -17.15 -6.74 2.36
CA ILE A 269 -18.34 -6.25 3.07
C ILE A 269 -18.56 -4.75 2.80
N VAL A 270 -17.51 -3.91 2.88
CA VAL A 270 -17.59 -2.47 2.60
C VAL A 270 -18.04 -2.22 1.16
N VAL A 271 -17.49 -2.97 0.19
CA VAL A 271 -17.87 -2.86 -1.24
C VAL A 271 -19.33 -3.25 -1.44
N ILE A 272 -19.78 -4.34 -0.84
CA ILE A 272 -21.20 -4.79 -0.91
C ILE A 272 -22.10 -3.71 -0.31
N CYS A 273 -21.80 -3.20 0.88
CA CYS A 273 -22.56 -2.13 1.53
C CYS A 273 -22.64 -0.88 0.65
N LYS A 274 -21.54 -0.49 0.01
CA LYS A 274 -21.51 0.66 -0.90
C LYS A 274 -22.33 0.43 -2.16
N ILE A 275 -22.20 -0.71 -2.81
CA ILE A 275 -22.93 -1.04 -4.05
C ILE A 275 -24.42 -1.21 -3.77
N ALA A 276 -24.78 -1.88 -2.69
CA ALA A 276 -26.18 -2.10 -2.30
C ALA A 276 -26.84 -0.88 -1.65
N ASN A 277 -26.08 0.21 -1.41
CA ASN A 277 -26.55 1.44 -0.75
C ASN A 277 -27.20 1.16 0.62
N LEU A 278 -26.54 0.27 1.41
CA LEU A 278 -27.07 -0.14 2.72
C LEU A 278 -26.81 0.90 3.81
N LEU A 279 -25.82 1.78 3.62
CA LEU A 279 -25.48 2.81 4.60
C LEU A 279 -26.10 4.16 4.19
N PRO A 280 -26.81 4.84 5.10
CA PRO A 280 -27.20 6.23 4.94
C PRO A 280 -25.98 7.11 4.69
N GLU A 281 -26.16 8.15 3.90
CA GLU A 281 -25.13 9.11 3.49
C GLU A 281 -24.35 9.71 4.67
N TYR A 282 -25.02 9.92 5.78
CA TYR A 282 -24.43 10.40 7.03
C TYR A 282 -23.27 9.53 7.54
N TYR A 283 -23.41 8.20 7.50
CA TYR A 283 -22.37 7.26 7.94
C TYR A 283 -21.23 7.15 6.92
N GLU A 284 -21.54 7.24 5.63
CA GLU A 284 -20.50 7.30 4.59
C GLU A 284 -19.64 8.55 4.76
N ASP A 285 -20.27 9.72 4.92
CA ASP A 285 -19.58 10.99 5.15
C ASP A 285 -18.73 10.97 6.41
N ALA A 286 -19.24 10.38 7.48
CA ALA A 286 -18.51 10.18 8.71
C ALA A 286 -17.25 9.34 8.51
N ALA A 287 -17.37 8.22 7.79
CA ALA A 287 -16.21 7.35 7.50
C ALA A 287 -15.17 8.04 6.61
N ILE A 288 -15.62 8.83 5.61
CA ILE A 288 -14.73 9.64 4.76
C ILE A 288 -13.95 10.67 5.58
N MET A 289 -14.67 11.40 6.46
CA MET A 289 -14.03 12.39 7.34
C MET A 289 -13.00 11.75 8.26
N PHE A 290 -13.35 10.63 8.89
CA PHE A 290 -12.45 9.90 9.76
C PHE A 290 -11.21 9.40 9.02
N ASN A 291 -11.38 8.81 7.84
CA ASN A 291 -10.28 8.42 6.98
C ASN A 291 -9.36 9.61 6.66
N ASN A 292 -9.93 10.75 6.26
CA ASN A 292 -9.15 11.94 5.93
C ASN A 292 -8.34 12.45 7.14
N LEU A 293 -8.93 12.42 8.34
CA LEU A 293 -8.25 12.75 9.59
C LEU A 293 -7.06 11.81 9.83
N ILE A 294 -7.30 10.51 9.77
CA ILE A 294 -6.31 9.46 10.04
C ILE A 294 -5.19 9.49 9.01
N VAL A 295 -5.52 9.53 7.72
CA VAL A 295 -4.52 9.59 6.64
C VAL A 295 -3.66 10.84 6.74
N LYS A 296 -4.28 12.00 6.95
CA LYS A 296 -3.54 13.27 7.00
C LYS A 296 -2.58 13.36 8.20
N ASN A 297 -2.96 12.81 9.34
CA ASN A 297 -2.22 13.03 10.59
C ASN A 297 -1.36 11.84 11.02
N LEU A 298 -1.74 10.61 10.67
CA LEU A 298 -1.06 9.40 11.14
C LEU A 298 -0.25 8.66 10.08
N THR A 299 -0.39 8.98 8.78
CA THR A 299 0.37 8.27 7.74
C THR A 299 1.88 8.32 8.00
N ALA A 300 2.42 9.49 8.31
CA ALA A 300 3.85 9.62 8.59
C ALA A 300 4.29 8.80 9.81
N ALA A 301 3.48 8.79 10.88
CA ALA A 301 3.72 7.99 12.07
C ALA A 301 3.67 6.48 11.78
N VAL A 302 2.67 6.04 11.01
CA VAL A 302 2.55 4.63 10.57
C VAL A 302 3.75 4.20 9.74
N LEU A 303 4.19 5.04 8.79
CA LEU A 303 5.36 4.75 7.96
C LEU A 303 6.66 4.67 8.80
N ALA A 304 6.82 5.55 9.79
CA ALA A 304 7.92 5.43 10.74
C ALA A 304 7.83 4.16 11.59
N GLY A 305 6.61 3.80 12.04
CA GLY A 305 6.36 2.55 12.75
C GLY A 305 6.73 1.31 11.94
N ILE A 306 6.36 1.29 10.67
CA ILE A 306 6.76 0.24 9.74
C ILE A 306 8.29 0.18 9.61
N GLY A 307 8.95 1.33 9.51
CA GLY A 307 10.42 1.40 9.45
C GLY A 307 11.07 0.84 10.71
N ILE A 308 10.62 1.27 11.91
CA ILE A 308 11.22 0.84 13.18
C ILE A 308 10.90 -0.64 13.48
N ALA A 309 9.63 -1.03 13.31
CA ALA A 309 9.14 -2.31 13.78
C ALA A 309 9.28 -3.44 12.77
N LEU A 310 9.25 -3.15 11.47
CA LEU A 310 9.08 -4.18 10.46
C LEU A 310 10.17 -4.19 9.38
N LEU A 311 11.01 -3.15 9.30
CA LEU A 311 12.05 -3.07 8.27
C LEU A 311 13.45 -3.23 8.85
N ASN A 312 14.03 -4.40 8.64
CA ASN A 312 15.44 -4.64 8.95
C ASN A 312 16.32 -4.30 7.73
N LEU A 313 17.12 -3.23 7.84
CA LEU A 313 17.98 -2.78 6.73
C LEU A 313 19.08 -3.77 6.37
N ASN A 314 19.54 -4.60 7.30
CA ASN A 314 20.54 -5.63 7.00
C ASN A 314 19.93 -6.70 6.10
N VAL A 315 18.67 -7.10 6.37
CA VAL A 315 17.93 -8.04 5.50
C VAL A 315 17.62 -7.40 4.14
N LEU A 316 17.29 -6.09 4.12
CA LEU A 316 17.10 -5.36 2.87
C LEU A 316 18.38 -5.33 2.04
N ALA A 317 19.52 -5.01 2.65
CA ALA A 317 20.82 -4.96 1.94
C ALA A 317 21.20 -6.33 1.35
N SER A 318 20.94 -7.41 2.08
CA SER A 318 21.16 -8.77 1.56
C SER A 318 20.18 -9.17 0.43
N ALA A 319 19.00 -8.53 0.35
CA ALA A 319 18.02 -8.78 -0.70
C ALA A 319 18.33 -8.04 -2.01
N LEU A 320 19.15 -6.99 -2.01
CA LEU A 320 19.51 -6.19 -3.19
C LEU A 320 20.50 -6.94 -4.09
N THR A 321 20.04 -8.03 -4.69
CA THR A 321 20.76 -8.77 -5.71
C THR A 321 20.37 -8.30 -7.11
N TRP A 322 21.19 -8.57 -8.12
CA TRP A 322 20.85 -8.26 -9.50
C TRP A 322 19.57 -8.97 -9.94
N GLN A 323 19.35 -10.22 -9.47
CA GLN A 323 18.12 -10.98 -9.73
C GLN A 323 16.89 -10.27 -9.17
N PHE A 324 16.98 -9.74 -7.95
CA PHE A 324 15.90 -9.01 -7.31
C PHE A 324 15.50 -7.77 -8.12
N VAL A 325 16.49 -6.97 -8.58
CA VAL A 325 16.24 -5.78 -9.40
C VAL A 325 15.59 -6.15 -10.73
N VAL A 326 16.11 -7.19 -11.42
CA VAL A 326 15.53 -7.69 -12.68
C VAL A 326 14.10 -8.16 -12.49
N LEU A 327 13.78 -8.86 -11.41
CA LEU A 327 12.42 -9.35 -11.15
C LEU A 327 11.44 -8.21 -10.82
N CYS A 328 11.88 -7.21 -10.06
CA CYS A 328 11.09 -6.00 -9.82
C CYS A 328 10.81 -5.23 -11.12
N LEU A 329 11.82 -5.06 -11.97
CA LEU A 329 11.65 -4.47 -13.30
C LEU A 329 10.70 -5.29 -14.18
N THR A 330 10.84 -6.61 -14.16
CA THR A 330 9.94 -7.52 -14.90
C THR A 330 8.50 -7.31 -14.46
N SER A 331 8.23 -7.23 -13.15
CA SER A 331 6.89 -6.98 -12.63
C SER A 331 6.30 -5.67 -13.15
N VAL A 332 7.06 -4.57 -13.06
CA VAL A 332 6.61 -3.24 -13.47
C VAL A 332 6.41 -3.16 -14.99
N ILE A 333 7.32 -3.74 -15.78
CA ILE A 333 7.20 -3.74 -17.25
C ILE A 333 6.03 -4.61 -17.68
N ALA A 334 5.92 -5.84 -17.17
CA ALA A 334 4.86 -6.77 -17.55
C ALA A 334 3.47 -6.17 -17.25
N ILE A 335 3.26 -5.67 -16.01
CA ILE A 335 1.97 -5.08 -15.64
C ILE A 335 1.65 -3.83 -16.48
N SER A 336 2.65 -3.02 -16.82
CA SER A 336 2.51 -1.83 -17.65
C SER A 336 2.07 -2.16 -19.08
N VAL A 337 2.77 -3.08 -19.72
CA VAL A 337 2.49 -3.49 -21.11
C VAL A 337 1.12 -4.14 -21.21
N VAL A 338 0.84 -5.08 -20.29
CA VAL A 338 -0.43 -5.82 -20.32
C VAL A 338 -1.61 -4.90 -20.02
N SER A 339 -1.52 -4.03 -19.02
CA SER A 339 -2.62 -3.13 -18.68
C SER A 339 -2.91 -2.10 -19.78
N GLY A 340 -1.89 -1.64 -20.49
CA GLY A 340 -2.06 -0.79 -21.66
C GLY A 340 -2.76 -1.52 -22.82
N PHE A 341 -2.29 -2.72 -23.15
CA PHE A 341 -2.85 -3.53 -24.23
C PHE A 341 -4.27 -4.02 -23.92
N VAL A 342 -4.46 -4.68 -22.78
CA VAL A 342 -5.78 -5.17 -22.34
C VAL A 342 -6.75 -4.02 -22.11
N GLY A 343 -6.27 -2.91 -21.52
CA GLY A 343 -7.08 -1.71 -21.32
C GLY A 343 -7.72 -1.21 -22.61
N ARG A 344 -6.97 -1.20 -23.71
CA ARG A 344 -7.49 -0.83 -25.03
C ARG A 344 -8.62 -1.76 -25.51
N LEU A 345 -8.50 -3.06 -25.27
CA LEU A 345 -9.54 -4.03 -25.62
C LEU A 345 -10.85 -3.78 -24.86
N PHE A 346 -10.75 -3.24 -23.64
CA PHE A 346 -11.89 -2.86 -22.80
C PHE A 346 -12.38 -1.42 -23.03
N GLY A 347 -11.85 -0.70 -24.04
CA GLY A 347 -12.23 0.68 -24.37
C GLY A 347 -11.68 1.72 -23.42
N LEU A 348 -10.55 1.44 -22.78
CA LEU A 348 -9.79 2.38 -21.97
C LEU A 348 -8.66 2.98 -22.81
N TYR A 349 -8.28 4.22 -22.50
CA TYR A 349 -7.07 4.78 -23.07
C TYR A 349 -5.84 4.02 -22.56
N PRO A 350 -4.97 3.50 -23.45
CA PRO A 350 -3.82 2.68 -23.05
C PRO A 350 -2.89 3.35 -22.04
N ILE A 351 -2.58 4.64 -22.22
CA ILE A 351 -1.69 5.38 -21.32
C ILE A 351 -2.28 5.45 -19.90
N GLU A 352 -3.55 5.84 -19.79
CA GLU A 352 -4.25 5.94 -18.51
C GLU A 352 -4.43 4.57 -17.86
N SER A 353 -4.71 3.54 -18.65
CA SER A 353 -4.81 2.17 -18.17
C SER A 353 -3.47 1.64 -17.66
N THR A 354 -2.37 1.91 -18.38
CA THR A 354 -1.01 1.57 -17.94
C THR A 354 -0.69 2.22 -16.60
N ILE A 355 -1.02 3.50 -16.45
CA ILE A 355 -0.72 4.23 -15.22
C ILE A 355 -1.59 3.73 -14.06
N THR A 356 -2.92 3.57 -14.26
CA THR A 356 -3.86 3.27 -13.18
C THR A 356 -4.02 1.77 -12.89
N ALA A 357 -4.33 0.97 -13.90
CA ALA A 357 -4.52 -0.48 -13.76
C ALA A 357 -3.19 -1.24 -13.69
N GLY A 358 -2.12 -0.67 -14.25
CA GLY A 358 -0.79 -1.22 -14.20
C GLY A 358 0.04 -0.67 -13.03
N LEU A 359 0.69 0.47 -13.25
CA LEU A 359 1.72 1.01 -12.35
C LEU A 359 1.21 1.29 -10.93
N CYS A 360 -0.01 1.80 -10.77
CA CYS A 360 -0.60 2.01 -9.45
C CYS A 360 -0.79 0.70 -8.68
N ASN A 361 -1.00 -0.44 -9.34
CA ASN A 361 -1.08 -1.74 -8.66
C ASN A 361 0.28 -2.27 -8.19
N ASN A 362 1.38 -1.76 -8.74
CA ASN A 362 2.75 -2.03 -8.25
C ASN A 362 3.28 -0.93 -7.31
N SER A 363 2.41 -0.08 -6.79
CA SER A 363 2.79 1.01 -5.88
C SER A 363 2.50 0.69 -4.42
N MET A 364 3.01 1.54 -3.52
CA MET A 364 2.82 1.39 -2.06
C MET A 364 1.41 1.83 -1.60
N GLY A 365 0.36 1.34 -2.26
CA GLY A 365 -1.01 1.61 -1.85
C GLY A 365 -1.44 3.07 -2.06
N GLY A 366 -2.25 3.60 -1.15
CA GLY A 366 -2.85 4.93 -1.30
C GLY A 366 -1.84 6.07 -1.49
N THR A 367 -0.76 6.09 -0.73
CA THR A 367 0.32 7.09 -0.85
C THR A 367 1.16 6.88 -2.09
N GLY A 368 1.43 5.62 -2.46
CA GLY A 368 2.12 5.25 -3.70
C GLY A 368 1.32 5.65 -4.93
N ASN A 369 0.00 5.45 -4.92
CA ASN A 369 -0.88 5.90 -6.00
C ASN A 369 -0.82 7.41 -6.22
N VAL A 370 -0.78 8.20 -5.13
CA VAL A 370 -0.60 9.65 -5.22
C VAL A 370 0.74 10.00 -5.87
N ALA A 371 1.81 9.31 -5.48
CA ALA A 371 3.14 9.54 -6.05
C ALA A 371 3.19 9.18 -7.56
N VAL A 372 2.65 8.02 -7.94
CA VAL A 372 2.57 7.55 -9.34
C VAL A 372 1.75 8.50 -10.20
N LEU A 373 0.55 8.88 -9.74
CA LEU A 373 -0.33 9.78 -10.50
C LEU A 373 0.20 11.21 -10.55
N SER A 374 0.85 11.68 -9.49
CA SER A 374 1.51 12.99 -9.49
C SER A 374 2.67 13.03 -10.47
N ALA A 375 3.49 11.97 -10.54
CA ALA A 375 4.59 11.86 -11.49
C ALA A 375 4.11 11.84 -12.95
N ALA A 376 2.92 11.26 -13.19
CA ALA A 376 2.28 11.22 -14.49
C ALA A 376 1.42 12.46 -14.81
N ASN A 377 1.19 13.36 -13.87
CA ASN A 377 0.23 14.45 -13.96
C ASN A 377 -1.19 13.96 -14.31
N ARG A 378 -1.69 12.96 -13.55
CA ARG A 378 -2.96 12.24 -13.76
C ARG A 378 -3.76 12.06 -12.45
N MET A 379 -3.72 13.07 -11.58
CA MET A 379 -4.40 13.00 -10.28
C MET A 379 -5.91 12.79 -10.36
N GLU A 380 -6.52 13.14 -11.49
CA GLU A 380 -7.95 12.92 -11.77
C GLU A 380 -8.32 11.42 -11.72
N LEU A 381 -7.34 10.55 -11.93
CA LEU A 381 -7.53 9.09 -11.94
C LEU A 381 -7.38 8.44 -10.56
N ILE A 382 -7.21 9.22 -9.50
CA ILE A 382 -6.92 8.69 -8.14
C ILE A 382 -7.99 7.71 -7.65
N ALA A 383 -9.26 7.94 -7.96
CA ALA A 383 -10.35 7.05 -7.56
C ALA A 383 -10.19 5.65 -8.18
N PHE A 384 -9.83 5.57 -9.46
CA PHE A 384 -9.57 4.30 -10.15
C PHE A 384 -8.34 3.60 -9.60
N ALA A 385 -7.25 4.34 -9.40
CA ALA A 385 -6.02 3.82 -8.83
C ALA A 385 -6.27 3.21 -7.43
N GLN A 386 -7.02 3.92 -6.58
CA GLN A 386 -7.39 3.42 -5.26
C GLN A 386 -8.26 2.16 -5.34
N MET A 387 -9.23 2.14 -6.25
CA MET A 387 -10.09 0.96 -6.47
C MET A 387 -9.27 -0.25 -6.93
N GLY A 388 -8.44 -0.10 -7.96
CA GLY A 388 -7.59 -1.17 -8.47
C GLY A 388 -6.66 -1.73 -7.40
N ASN A 389 -5.98 -0.85 -6.71
CA ASN A 389 -5.04 -1.21 -5.66
C ASN A 389 -5.72 -1.92 -4.46
N ARG A 390 -6.93 -1.48 -4.06
CA ARG A 390 -7.66 -2.09 -2.93
C ARG A 390 -8.28 -3.43 -3.30
N LEU A 391 -8.98 -3.50 -4.44
CA LEU A 391 -9.60 -4.75 -4.88
C LEU A 391 -8.55 -5.75 -5.36
N GLY A 392 -7.56 -5.31 -6.13
CA GLY A 392 -6.46 -6.15 -6.57
C GLY A 392 -5.66 -6.68 -5.39
N GLY A 393 -5.28 -5.83 -4.45
CA GLY A 393 -4.58 -6.22 -3.23
C GLY A 393 -5.39 -7.21 -2.38
N ALA A 394 -6.70 -7.02 -2.24
CA ALA A 394 -7.57 -7.97 -1.53
C ALA A 394 -7.57 -9.36 -2.20
N ILE A 395 -7.65 -9.41 -3.52
CA ILE A 395 -7.58 -10.66 -4.28
C ILE A 395 -6.22 -11.33 -4.09
N VAL A 396 -5.12 -10.57 -4.13
CA VAL A 396 -3.78 -11.09 -3.84
C VAL A 396 -3.74 -11.71 -2.44
N LEU A 397 -4.29 -11.07 -1.42
CA LEU A 397 -4.33 -11.61 -0.06
C LEU A 397 -5.15 -12.92 0.02
N ILE A 398 -6.31 -12.96 -0.63
CA ILE A 398 -7.15 -14.17 -0.66
C ILE A 398 -6.41 -15.36 -1.28
N ILE A 399 -5.76 -15.14 -2.43
CA ILE A 399 -5.08 -16.23 -3.15
C ILE A 399 -3.70 -16.56 -2.56
N SER A 400 -3.07 -15.64 -1.83
CA SER A 400 -1.69 -15.77 -1.36
C SER A 400 -1.51 -16.93 -0.37
N GLY A 401 -2.49 -17.15 0.51
CA GLY A 401 -2.46 -18.28 1.44
C GLY A 401 -2.50 -19.63 0.72
N PHE A 402 -3.35 -19.74 -0.31
CA PHE A 402 -3.41 -20.93 -1.16
C PHE A 402 -2.12 -21.11 -1.97
N LEU A 403 -1.63 -20.03 -2.59
CA LEU A 403 -0.38 -20.09 -3.37
C LEU A 403 0.83 -20.41 -2.50
N MET A 404 0.88 -19.91 -1.27
CA MET A 404 1.94 -20.25 -0.34
C MET A 404 1.95 -21.74 0.00
N GLN A 405 0.76 -22.35 0.23
CA GLN A 405 0.64 -23.80 0.47
C GLN A 405 0.98 -24.65 -0.75
N LEU A 406 0.70 -24.14 -1.96
CA LEU A 406 0.92 -24.89 -3.20
C LEU A 406 2.37 -24.82 -3.68
N LEU A 407 3.07 -23.71 -3.41
CA LEU A 407 4.38 -23.40 -3.95
C LEU A 407 5.53 -23.54 -2.93
N SER A 408 5.23 -23.63 -1.63
CA SER A 408 6.20 -23.93 -0.58
C SER A 408 6.34 -25.44 -0.40
#